data_d508fabe061c204bcb330a9d43423b52
#
_entry.id   d508fabe061c204bcb330a9d43423b52
#
_cell.length_a   1.000
_cell.length_b   1.000
_cell.length_c   1.000
_cell.angle_alpha   90.00
_cell.angle_beta   90.00
_cell.angle_gamma   90.00
#
_symmetry.space_group_name_H-M   'P 1'
#
loop_
_entity.id
_entity.type
_entity.pdbx_description
1 polymer ?
#
loop_
_entity_poly.entity_id
_entity_poly.type
_entity_poly.pdbx_seq_one_letter_code
_entity_poly.pdbx_strand_id
1 'polypeptide(L)'
;MTAEQLISFARGAPSLDIVDVEGLKAAAARAFDTDPAGMTAYGTSVGYVPLRKWIAGKHGVAPEQVIVTNGSLQADAFLFNHLVAAGDGVVVEKPTYDRTLLNLQNLGGKVHQVTTDAAGIDVDELRQLLESGLRPKLAHIIPNYQNPAGVTLSLERRRTLLQLAAEFGFMIFEDDPYADIRFRGEPLPSMLSMDTDNVVVHASSFTKTVCPGVRVGYLVGPAALIDAIAKKATNLYISPGMVSEAIVHQFCVSGAIDRSIATVSAALGERARVLADSIRRHIPGATFTEPDGGYFLWVDLPEDIDVDRLFPVAAKKGVAVVKGSDFLLDGGKHSLRLAFSAVTVDQIDEGVRRIAAAIDEVRA
;
A
#
# COMPACT_ATOMS: atom_id res chain seq x y z
N MET A 1 -26.11 27.28 -11.07
CA MET A 1 -25.82 25.83 -10.89
C MET A 1 -24.76 25.75 -9.81
N THR A 2 -25.12 25.32 -8.61
CA THR A 2 -24.14 24.98 -7.56
C THR A 2 -23.23 23.89 -8.09
N ALA A 3 -21.90 24.09 -8.04
CA ALA A 3 -20.96 23.07 -8.40
C ALA A 3 -21.27 21.84 -7.54
N GLU A 4 -21.75 20.77 -8.14
CA GLU A 4 -21.96 19.50 -7.42
C GLU A 4 -20.63 19.08 -6.82
N GLN A 5 -20.64 18.79 -5.52
CA GLN A 5 -19.45 18.39 -4.80
C GLN A 5 -18.86 17.12 -5.43
N LEU A 6 -17.59 17.18 -5.82
CA LEU A 6 -16.85 16.03 -6.36
C LEU A 6 -16.77 14.91 -5.32
N ILE A 7 -17.26 13.74 -5.66
CA ILE A 7 -17.09 12.51 -4.85
C ILE A 7 -15.91 11.73 -5.42
N SER A 8 -14.89 11.49 -4.61
CA SER A 8 -13.64 10.90 -5.10
C SER A 8 -13.36 9.53 -4.50
N PHE A 9 -13.50 8.48 -5.31
CA PHE A 9 -13.02 7.14 -5.04
C PHE A 9 -11.57 6.90 -5.57
N ALA A 10 -10.88 7.95 -6.00
CA ALA A 10 -9.54 7.82 -6.57
C ALA A 10 -8.44 7.78 -5.51
N ARG A 11 -8.63 8.42 -4.37
CA ARG A 11 -7.57 8.70 -3.39
C ARG A 11 -7.51 7.66 -2.26
N GLY A 12 -6.42 6.88 -2.19
CA GLY A 12 -6.17 5.92 -1.12
C GLY A 12 -5.55 6.56 0.13
N ALA A 13 -6.29 7.48 0.77
CA ALA A 13 -5.86 8.16 1.99
C ALA A 13 -7.03 8.24 2.97
N PRO A 14 -6.80 8.17 4.30
CA PRO A 14 -7.87 8.37 5.26
C PRO A 14 -8.44 9.79 5.17
N SER A 15 -9.76 9.90 5.25
CA SER A 15 -10.45 11.19 5.37
C SER A 15 -10.22 11.81 6.75
N LEU A 16 -10.38 13.12 6.85
CA LEU A 16 -10.07 13.86 8.09
C LEU A 16 -10.90 13.42 9.30
N ASP A 17 -12.12 12.94 9.08
CA ASP A 17 -13.04 12.49 10.13
C ASP A 17 -12.58 11.24 10.89
N ILE A 18 -11.64 10.48 10.33
CA ILE A 18 -11.04 9.29 10.96
C ILE A 18 -9.57 9.46 11.36
N VAL A 19 -9.02 10.67 11.24
CA VAL A 19 -7.66 11.01 11.70
C VAL A 19 -7.73 11.53 13.13
N ASP A 20 -6.92 10.95 14.04
CA ASP A 20 -6.81 11.39 15.45
C ASP A 20 -5.98 12.68 15.55
N VAL A 21 -6.59 13.83 15.21
CA VAL A 21 -5.93 15.15 15.24
C VAL A 21 -5.54 15.54 16.67
N GLU A 22 -6.37 15.22 17.67
CA GLU A 22 -6.07 15.55 19.08
C GLU A 22 -4.93 14.68 19.63
N GLY A 23 -4.91 13.39 19.26
CA GLY A 23 -3.77 12.51 19.57
C GLY A 23 -2.46 13.01 18.94
N LEU A 24 -2.53 13.51 17.69
CA LEU A 24 -1.36 14.11 17.01
C LEU A 24 -0.87 15.39 17.70
N LYS A 25 -1.77 16.29 18.12
CA LYS A 25 -1.40 17.49 18.90
C LYS A 25 -0.71 17.12 20.20
N ALA A 26 -1.28 16.17 20.94
CA ALA A 26 -0.70 15.69 22.19
C ALA A 26 0.67 15.01 21.97
N ALA A 27 0.82 14.24 20.89
CA ALA A 27 2.09 13.61 20.53
C ALA A 27 3.14 14.66 20.14
N ALA A 28 2.75 15.70 19.40
CA ALA A 28 3.65 16.80 19.04
C ALA A 28 4.15 17.55 20.29
N ALA A 29 3.26 17.93 21.20
CA ALA A 29 3.65 18.59 22.46
C ALA A 29 4.66 17.72 23.22
N ARG A 30 4.36 16.43 23.45
CA ARG A 30 5.27 15.50 24.14
C ARG A 30 6.60 15.34 23.42
N ALA A 31 6.64 15.33 22.09
CA ALA A 31 7.90 15.22 21.36
C ALA A 31 8.83 16.41 21.67
N PHE A 32 8.31 17.63 21.66
CA PHE A 32 9.07 18.82 22.01
C PHE A 32 9.47 18.87 23.49
N ASP A 33 8.63 18.34 24.40
CA ASP A 33 8.93 18.31 25.84
C ASP A 33 10.00 17.25 26.18
N THR A 34 10.04 16.11 25.46
CA THR A 34 10.89 14.98 25.83
C THR A 34 12.24 14.95 25.15
N ASP A 35 12.35 15.34 23.89
CA ASP A 35 13.60 15.31 23.13
C ASP A 35 13.69 16.45 22.10
N PRO A 36 13.69 17.73 22.56
CA PRO A 36 13.78 18.86 21.64
C PRO A 36 15.08 18.86 20.82
N ALA A 37 16.19 18.43 21.43
CA ALA A 37 17.49 18.39 20.75
C ALA A 37 17.54 17.32 19.65
N GLY A 38 17.07 16.10 19.93
CA GLY A 38 17.10 14.99 18.96
C GLY A 38 16.19 15.22 17.76
N MET A 39 15.06 15.92 17.95
CA MET A 39 14.12 16.15 16.87
C MET A 39 14.40 17.42 16.03
N THR A 40 15.18 18.39 16.57
CA THR A 40 15.46 19.67 15.86
C THR A 40 16.86 19.75 15.27
N ALA A 41 17.75 18.84 15.63
CA ALA A 41 19.09 18.74 15.04
C ALA A 41 19.05 17.90 13.73
N TYR A 42 20.17 17.96 13.00
CA TYR A 42 20.39 17.00 11.91
C TYR A 42 20.43 15.57 12.46
N GLY A 43 19.63 14.69 11.89
CA GLY A 43 19.67 13.26 12.17
C GLY A 43 20.67 12.52 11.29
N THR A 44 20.55 11.21 11.31
CA THR A 44 21.26 10.30 10.37
C THR A 44 20.30 9.79 9.30
N SER A 45 20.84 9.27 8.22
CA SER A 45 20.05 8.73 7.11
C SER A 45 19.14 7.56 7.47
N VAL A 46 19.38 6.92 8.61
CA VAL A 46 18.52 5.83 9.11
C VAL A 46 17.31 6.31 9.92
N GLY A 47 17.21 7.63 10.19
CA GLY A 47 16.07 8.25 10.85
C GLY A 47 16.20 8.38 12.37
N TYR A 48 15.12 8.82 13.02
CA TYR A 48 15.03 9.11 14.44
C TYR A 48 15.19 7.85 15.29
N VAL A 49 16.23 7.80 16.10
CA VAL A 49 16.65 6.60 16.84
C VAL A 49 15.55 5.99 17.71
N PRO A 50 14.76 6.76 18.48
CA PRO A 50 13.68 6.17 19.27
C PRO A 50 12.60 5.49 18.43
N LEU A 51 12.17 6.08 17.29
CA LEU A 51 11.20 5.48 16.39
C LEU A 51 11.76 4.22 15.74
N ARG A 52 13.02 4.26 15.30
CA ARG A 52 13.72 3.12 14.71
C ARG A 52 13.76 1.93 15.68
N LYS A 53 14.03 2.17 16.98
CA LYS A 53 14.00 1.14 18.04
C LYS A 53 12.59 0.60 18.27
N TRP A 54 11.57 1.47 18.24
CA TRP A 54 10.18 1.04 18.38
C TRP A 54 9.75 0.12 17.23
N ILE A 55 10.10 0.48 15.98
CA ILE A 55 9.83 -0.35 14.80
C ILE A 55 10.55 -1.70 14.91
N ALA A 56 11.83 -1.70 15.30
CA ALA A 56 12.60 -2.92 15.52
C ALA A 56 11.93 -3.85 16.55
N GLY A 57 11.45 -3.28 17.66
CA GLY A 57 10.68 -4.01 18.67
C GLY A 57 9.36 -4.59 18.13
N LYS A 58 8.62 -3.83 17.31
CA LYS A 58 7.38 -4.28 16.66
C LYS A 58 7.61 -5.52 15.78
N HIS A 59 8.74 -5.58 15.07
CA HIS A 59 9.06 -6.67 14.16
C HIS A 59 9.96 -7.76 14.78
N GLY A 60 10.41 -7.60 16.02
CA GLY A 60 11.28 -8.57 16.70
C GLY A 60 12.69 -8.66 16.08
N VAL A 61 13.20 -7.55 15.52
CA VAL A 61 14.51 -7.47 14.85
C VAL A 61 15.46 -6.50 15.56
N ALA A 62 16.73 -6.50 15.17
CA ALA A 62 17.69 -5.52 15.65
C ALA A 62 17.49 -4.14 14.99
N PRO A 63 17.76 -3.01 15.68
CA PRO A 63 17.62 -1.67 15.10
C PRO A 63 18.45 -1.45 13.83
N GLU A 64 19.56 -2.16 13.67
CA GLU A 64 20.43 -2.11 12.47
C GLU A 64 19.73 -2.64 11.21
N GLN A 65 18.66 -3.39 11.38
CA GLN A 65 17.82 -3.92 10.31
C GLN A 65 16.71 -2.95 9.87
N VAL A 66 16.64 -1.75 10.45
CA VAL A 66 15.57 -0.76 10.21
C VAL A 66 16.13 0.54 9.65
N ILE A 67 15.52 1.09 8.61
CA ILE A 67 15.69 2.48 8.15
C ILE A 67 14.32 3.15 8.06
N VAL A 68 14.19 4.34 8.66
CA VAL A 68 12.99 5.18 8.53
C VAL A 68 13.13 6.11 7.34
N THR A 69 12.04 6.37 6.63
CA THR A 69 12.03 7.12 5.36
C THR A 69 10.89 8.14 5.32
N ASN A 70 10.92 9.08 4.38
CA ASN A 70 9.83 10.05 4.16
C ASN A 70 8.63 9.39 3.44
N GLY A 71 8.02 8.40 4.09
CA GLY A 71 6.94 7.54 3.57
C GLY A 71 7.48 6.33 2.80
N SER A 72 6.61 5.29 2.63
CA SER A 72 6.99 4.03 1.98
C SER A 72 7.42 4.21 0.52
N LEU A 73 6.87 5.16 -0.23
CA LEU A 73 7.29 5.39 -1.61
C LEU A 73 8.78 5.77 -1.74
N GLN A 74 9.37 6.44 -0.72
CA GLN A 74 10.82 6.66 -0.70
C GLN A 74 11.57 5.38 -0.34
N ALA A 75 11.00 4.55 0.53
CA ALA A 75 11.54 3.23 0.83
C ALA A 75 11.61 2.37 -0.44
N ASP A 76 10.51 2.33 -1.22
CA ASP A 76 10.44 1.64 -2.51
C ASP A 76 11.55 2.14 -3.47
N ALA A 77 11.65 3.47 -3.61
CA ALA A 77 12.66 4.07 -4.48
C ALA A 77 14.09 3.70 -4.05
N PHE A 78 14.38 3.70 -2.76
CA PHE A 78 15.69 3.32 -2.26
C PHE A 78 16.00 1.85 -2.54
N LEU A 79 15.04 0.96 -2.30
CA LEU A 79 15.23 -0.46 -2.54
C LEU A 79 15.37 -0.77 -4.03
N PHE A 80 14.48 -0.24 -4.88
CA PHE A 80 14.55 -0.44 -6.32
C PHE A 80 15.86 0.07 -6.91
N ASN A 81 16.28 1.30 -6.57
CA ASN A 81 17.56 1.86 -7.03
C ASN A 81 18.78 1.11 -6.47
N HIS A 82 18.61 0.29 -5.41
CA HIS A 82 19.70 -0.52 -4.89
C HIS A 82 19.79 -1.88 -5.58
N LEU A 83 18.66 -2.53 -5.86
CA LEU A 83 18.60 -3.93 -6.31
C LEU A 83 18.41 -4.07 -7.82
N VAL A 84 17.77 -3.09 -8.48
CA VAL A 84 17.33 -3.22 -9.88
C VAL A 84 18.16 -2.33 -10.78
N ALA A 85 18.80 -2.95 -11.78
CA ALA A 85 19.45 -2.28 -12.90
C ALA A 85 18.63 -2.45 -14.20
N ALA A 86 18.95 -1.66 -15.21
CA ALA A 86 18.32 -1.78 -16.52
C ALA A 86 18.50 -3.20 -17.08
N GLY A 87 17.39 -3.83 -17.48
CA GLY A 87 17.35 -5.19 -18.01
C GLY A 87 17.16 -6.28 -16.96
N ASP A 88 17.25 -5.99 -15.66
CA ASP A 88 16.94 -6.95 -14.61
C ASP A 88 15.47 -7.32 -14.58
N GLY A 89 15.14 -8.59 -14.36
CA GLY A 89 13.77 -9.08 -14.16
C GLY A 89 13.24 -8.70 -12.79
N VAL A 90 11.99 -8.23 -12.74
CA VAL A 90 11.25 -7.99 -11.49
C VAL A 90 9.87 -8.61 -11.61
N VAL A 91 9.48 -9.40 -10.63
CA VAL A 91 8.14 -9.99 -10.53
C VAL A 91 7.23 -9.04 -9.76
N VAL A 92 6.00 -8.88 -10.24
CA VAL A 92 4.94 -8.13 -9.55
C VAL A 92 3.60 -8.84 -9.72
N GLU A 93 2.65 -8.54 -8.86
CA GLU A 93 1.26 -9.01 -8.95
C GLU A 93 0.55 -8.42 -10.18
N LYS A 94 -0.48 -9.10 -10.66
CA LYS A 94 -1.34 -8.65 -11.77
C LYS A 94 -2.80 -8.65 -11.33
N PRO A 95 -3.38 -7.48 -11.01
CA PRO A 95 -2.82 -6.12 -11.06
C PRO A 95 -1.89 -5.80 -9.88
N THR A 96 -1.14 -4.68 -9.97
CA THR A 96 -0.30 -4.17 -8.88
C THR A 96 -0.30 -2.64 -8.83
N TYR A 97 0.31 -2.06 -7.77
CA TYR A 97 0.36 -0.62 -7.54
C TYR A 97 1.00 0.12 -8.73
N ASP A 98 0.30 1.12 -9.25
CA ASP A 98 0.70 1.90 -10.43
C ASP A 98 2.08 2.56 -10.29
N ARG A 99 2.42 3.05 -9.09
CA ARG A 99 3.73 3.67 -8.83
C ARG A 99 4.88 2.66 -8.84
N THR A 100 4.62 1.42 -8.43
CA THR A 100 5.60 0.33 -8.56
C THR A 100 5.93 0.08 -10.03
N LEU A 101 4.91 -0.07 -10.89
CA LEU A 101 5.11 -0.25 -12.32
C LEU A 101 5.93 0.89 -12.93
N LEU A 102 5.52 2.13 -12.67
CA LEU A 102 6.18 3.31 -13.18
C LEU A 102 7.64 3.41 -12.73
N ASN A 103 7.92 3.19 -11.45
CA ASN A 103 9.27 3.27 -10.90
C ASN A 103 10.19 2.20 -11.49
N LEU A 104 9.71 0.96 -11.61
CA LEU A 104 10.48 -0.14 -12.20
C LEU A 104 10.76 0.08 -13.69
N GLN A 105 9.76 0.57 -14.44
CA GLN A 105 9.92 0.92 -15.86
C GLN A 105 10.93 2.07 -16.05
N ASN A 106 10.88 3.11 -15.20
CA ASN A 106 11.83 4.22 -15.25
C ASN A 106 13.29 3.78 -14.97
N LEU A 107 13.48 2.72 -14.20
CA LEU A 107 14.79 2.11 -13.98
C LEU A 107 15.22 1.18 -15.13
N GLY A 108 14.36 0.95 -16.11
CA GLY A 108 14.59 0.01 -17.20
C GLY A 108 14.49 -1.45 -16.80
N GLY A 109 13.85 -1.76 -15.68
CA GLY A 109 13.56 -3.12 -15.22
C GLY A 109 12.58 -3.84 -16.16
N LYS A 110 12.77 -5.13 -16.35
CA LYS A 110 11.85 -6.00 -17.08
C LYS A 110 10.79 -6.53 -16.11
N VAL A 111 9.61 -5.93 -16.14
CA VAL A 111 8.50 -6.28 -15.24
C VAL A 111 7.78 -7.52 -15.77
N HIS A 112 7.66 -8.53 -14.93
CA HIS A 112 6.89 -9.76 -15.14
C HIS A 112 5.69 -9.77 -14.20
N GLN A 113 4.51 -9.55 -14.76
CA GLN A 113 3.27 -9.63 -13.98
C GLN A 113 2.81 -11.08 -13.87
N VAL A 114 2.50 -11.53 -12.64
CA VAL A 114 1.97 -12.85 -12.31
C VAL A 114 0.53 -12.69 -11.83
N THR A 115 -0.36 -13.53 -12.29
CA THR A 115 -1.81 -13.47 -12.00
C THR A 115 -2.08 -13.47 -10.50
N THR A 116 -3.07 -12.68 -10.10
CA THR A 116 -3.55 -12.60 -8.71
C THR A 116 -5.01 -13.05 -8.66
N ASP A 117 -5.34 -13.94 -7.73
CA ASP A 117 -6.69 -14.39 -7.45
C ASP A 117 -7.12 -14.03 -6.00
N ALA A 118 -8.21 -14.60 -5.50
CA ALA A 118 -8.71 -14.34 -4.16
C ALA A 118 -7.73 -14.74 -3.03
N ALA A 119 -6.74 -15.59 -3.31
CA ALA A 119 -5.70 -16.01 -2.36
C ALA A 119 -4.35 -15.27 -2.55
N GLY A 120 -4.31 -14.24 -3.41
CA GLY A 120 -3.12 -13.44 -3.74
C GLY A 120 -2.44 -13.92 -5.03
N ILE A 121 -1.14 -13.60 -5.19
CA ILE A 121 -0.35 -13.97 -6.37
C ILE A 121 -0.36 -15.49 -6.60
N ASP A 122 -0.48 -15.91 -7.85
CA ASP A 122 -0.40 -17.33 -8.25
C ASP A 122 1.05 -17.83 -8.18
N VAL A 123 1.34 -18.57 -7.14
CA VAL A 123 2.69 -19.10 -6.89
C VAL A 123 3.07 -20.26 -7.82
N ASP A 124 2.09 -20.96 -8.42
CA ASP A 124 2.33 -22.03 -9.38
C ASP A 124 2.70 -21.43 -10.74
N GLU A 125 2.03 -20.38 -11.19
CA GLU A 125 2.45 -19.60 -12.36
C GLU A 125 3.85 -19.03 -12.17
N LEU A 126 4.16 -18.46 -10.99
CA LEU A 126 5.49 -17.96 -10.69
C LEU A 126 6.54 -19.06 -10.76
N ARG A 127 6.28 -20.25 -10.18
CA ARG A 127 7.18 -21.41 -10.24
C ARG A 127 7.47 -21.79 -11.69
N GLN A 128 6.45 -21.90 -12.53
CA GLN A 128 6.61 -22.22 -13.96
C GLN A 128 7.52 -21.22 -14.69
N LEU A 129 7.35 -19.92 -14.42
CA LEU A 129 8.22 -18.87 -14.97
C LEU A 129 9.67 -19.03 -14.51
N LEU A 130 9.91 -19.31 -13.24
CA LEU A 130 11.25 -19.53 -12.68
C LEU A 130 11.90 -20.79 -13.26
N GLU A 131 11.17 -21.89 -13.38
CA GLU A 131 11.63 -23.14 -13.98
C GLU A 131 11.91 -22.97 -15.49
N SER A 132 11.18 -22.12 -16.19
CA SER A 132 11.42 -21.77 -17.60
C SER A 132 12.63 -20.87 -17.82
N GLY A 133 13.31 -20.44 -16.75
CA GLY A 133 14.56 -19.69 -16.81
C GLY A 133 14.47 -18.23 -16.36
N LEU A 134 13.33 -17.75 -15.91
CA LEU A 134 13.23 -16.41 -15.29
C LEU A 134 14.11 -16.35 -14.04
N ARG A 135 14.95 -15.32 -13.94
CA ARG A 135 15.80 -15.04 -12.76
C ARG A 135 15.59 -13.60 -12.33
N PRO A 136 14.53 -13.34 -11.55
CA PRO A 136 14.25 -11.97 -11.10
C PRO A 136 15.25 -11.57 -10.00
N LYS A 137 15.50 -10.27 -9.88
CA LYS A 137 16.22 -9.71 -8.72
C LYS A 137 15.30 -9.55 -7.53
N LEU A 138 14.03 -9.27 -7.81
CA LEU A 138 13.05 -8.85 -6.83
C LEU A 138 11.67 -9.37 -7.22
N ALA A 139 10.87 -9.77 -6.22
CA ALA A 139 9.42 -9.90 -6.32
C ALA A 139 8.78 -8.86 -5.39
N HIS A 140 8.04 -7.88 -5.94
CA HIS A 140 7.28 -6.91 -5.16
C HIS A 140 5.87 -7.45 -4.91
N ILE A 141 5.53 -7.63 -3.64
CA ILE A 141 4.28 -8.25 -3.17
C ILE A 141 3.61 -7.35 -2.14
N ILE A 142 2.31 -7.11 -2.31
CA ILE A 142 1.47 -6.42 -1.31
C ILE A 142 0.60 -7.47 -0.63
N PRO A 143 1.05 -8.08 0.50
CA PRO A 143 0.47 -9.31 1.00
C PRO A 143 -0.88 -9.16 1.71
N ASN A 144 -1.20 -7.96 2.21
CA ASN A 144 -2.43 -7.71 2.95
C ASN A 144 -3.26 -6.63 2.25
N TYR A 145 -4.51 -6.98 1.93
CA TYR A 145 -5.49 -6.04 1.33
C TYR A 145 -4.92 -5.29 0.13
N GLN A 146 -4.38 -6.04 -0.78
CA GLN A 146 -3.56 -5.64 -1.92
C GLN A 146 -4.11 -4.42 -2.66
N ASN A 147 -3.25 -3.51 -3.06
CA ASN A 147 -3.58 -2.39 -3.92
C ASN A 147 -3.22 -2.72 -5.38
N PRO A 148 -4.22 -2.90 -6.28
CA PRO A 148 -5.60 -2.46 -6.16
C PRO A 148 -6.62 -3.56 -5.81
N ALA A 149 -6.26 -4.85 -5.79
CA ALA A 149 -7.19 -5.98 -5.83
C ALA A 149 -7.99 -6.19 -4.53
N GLY A 150 -7.52 -5.65 -3.38
CA GLY A 150 -8.19 -5.81 -2.08
C GLY A 150 -8.05 -7.19 -1.44
N VAL A 151 -7.36 -8.12 -2.09
CA VAL A 151 -7.18 -9.51 -1.64
C VAL A 151 -6.03 -9.65 -0.64
N THR A 152 -6.03 -10.74 0.12
CA THR A 152 -4.95 -11.06 1.07
C THR A 152 -4.24 -12.33 0.66
N LEU A 153 -2.90 -12.27 0.57
CA LEU A 153 -2.05 -13.41 0.26
C LEU A 153 -2.17 -14.46 1.36
N SER A 154 -2.56 -15.68 0.98
CA SER A 154 -2.77 -16.78 1.93
C SER A 154 -1.46 -17.21 2.61
N LEU A 155 -1.58 -17.79 3.82
CA LEU A 155 -0.42 -18.27 4.57
C LEU A 155 0.37 -19.34 3.80
N GLU A 156 -0.31 -20.20 3.06
CA GLU A 156 0.31 -21.21 2.23
C GLU A 156 1.17 -20.57 1.13
N ARG A 157 0.61 -19.61 0.40
CA ARG A 157 1.34 -18.89 -0.66
C ARG A 157 2.49 -18.05 -0.13
N ARG A 158 2.38 -17.46 1.08
CA ARG A 158 3.51 -16.78 1.74
C ARG A 158 4.68 -17.74 1.95
N ARG A 159 4.42 -18.95 2.44
CA ARG A 159 5.43 -20.00 2.65
C ARG A 159 6.05 -20.45 1.33
N THR A 160 5.24 -20.67 0.30
CA THR A 160 5.72 -21.05 -1.03
C THR A 160 6.59 -19.95 -1.65
N LEU A 161 6.22 -18.66 -1.52
CA LEU A 161 7.05 -17.54 -1.99
C LEU A 161 8.42 -17.51 -1.31
N LEU A 162 8.48 -17.71 0.00
CA LEU A 162 9.76 -17.79 0.74
C LEU A 162 10.64 -18.93 0.22
N GLN A 163 10.05 -20.11 -0.01
CA GLN A 163 10.77 -21.25 -0.59
C GLN A 163 11.30 -20.93 -1.99
N LEU A 164 10.46 -20.36 -2.87
CA LEU A 164 10.87 -19.98 -4.22
C LEU A 164 11.98 -18.92 -4.20
N ALA A 165 11.89 -17.93 -3.30
CA ALA A 165 12.91 -16.90 -3.18
C ALA A 165 14.26 -17.48 -2.76
N ALA A 166 14.29 -18.40 -1.79
CA ALA A 166 15.49 -19.09 -1.35
C ALA A 166 16.04 -20.02 -2.45
N GLU A 167 15.17 -20.80 -3.11
CA GLU A 167 15.54 -21.76 -4.15
C GLU A 167 16.13 -21.08 -5.40
N PHE A 168 15.51 -19.99 -5.87
CA PHE A 168 15.87 -19.31 -7.13
C PHE A 168 16.72 -18.04 -6.93
N GLY A 169 17.00 -17.65 -5.69
CA GLY A 169 17.94 -16.59 -5.34
C GLY A 169 17.45 -15.17 -5.66
N PHE A 170 16.22 -14.82 -5.33
CA PHE A 170 15.69 -13.46 -5.46
C PHE A 170 15.19 -12.92 -4.12
N MET A 171 15.08 -11.58 -4.02
CA MET A 171 14.53 -10.93 -2.84
C MET A 171 13.01 -10.79 -2.96
N ILE A 172 12.30 -10.93 -1.84
CA ILE A 172 10.89 -10.54 -1.71
C ILE A 172 10.84 -9.14 -1.11
N PHE A 173 10.21 -8.21 -1.81
CA PHE A 173 9.82 -6.93 -1.25
C PHE A 173 8.36 -7.03 -0.76
N GLU A 174 8.19 -7.18 0.53
CA GLU A 174 6.92 -7.24 1.22
C GLU A 174 6.44 -5.81 1.52
N ASP A 175 5.67 -5.20 0.61
CA ASP A 175 5.10 -3.85 0.77
C ASP A 175 3.77 -3.95 1.53
N ASP A 176 3.78 -3.66 2.83
CA ASP A 176 2.67 -3.94 3.73
C ASP A 176 2.19 -2.73 4.54
N PRO A 177 1.65 -1.69 3.90
CA PRO A 177 1.13 -0.52 4.59
C PRO A 177 -0.27 -0.72 5.18
N TYR A 178 -0.94 -1.85 4.88
CA TYR A 178 -2.35 -2.08 5.22
C TYR A 178 -2.57 -3.15 6.29
N ALA A 179 -1.56 -3.89 6.74
CA ALA A 179 -1.68 -5.01 7.68
C ALA A 179 -2.52 -4.71 8.92
N ASP A 180 -2.35 -3.52 9.48
CA ASP A 180 -3.06 -3.08 10.68
C ASP A 180 -4.53 -2.65 10.40
N ILE A 181 -4.94 -2.49 9.12
CA ILE A 181 -6.28 -2.03 8.73
C ILE A 181 -7.13 -3.24 8.34
N ARG A 182 -7.55 -3.99 9.33
CA ARG A 182 -8.31 -5.23 9.17
C ARG A 182 -9.74 -5.07 9.70
N PHE A 183 -10.73 -5.55 8.94
CA PHE A 183 -12.15 -5.49 9.30
C PHE A 183 -12.67 -6.86 9.73
N ARG A 184 -12.15 -7.93 9.10
CA ARG A 184 -12.60 -9.31 9.29
C ARG A 184 -11.41 -10.26 9.30
N GLY A 185 -11.66 -11.50 9.78
CA GLY A 185 -10.65 -12.57 9.79
C GLY A 185 -9.57 -12.38 10.86
N GLU A 186 -8.56 -13.23 10.84
CA GLU A 186 -7.42 -13.21 11.75
C GLU A 186 -6.18 -12.65 11.07
N PRO A 187 -5.25 -12.02 11.82
CA PRO A 187 -4.00 -11.53 11.25
C PRO A 187 -3.13 -12.71 10.81
N LEU A 188 -2.51 -12.58 9.64
CA LEU A 188 -1.52 -13.55 9.16
C LEU A 188 -0.11 -13.08 9.50
N PRO A 189 0.84 -13.99 9.80
CA PRO A 189 2.23 -13.62 10.01
C PRO A 189 2.82 -13.02 8.73
N SER A 190 3.64 -11.96 8.88
CA SER A 190 4.38 -11.38 7.75
C SER A 190 5.40 -12.38 7.19
N MET A 191 5.76 -12.26 5.92
CA MET A 191 6.85 -13.06 5.34
C MET A 191 8.17 -12.74 6.04
N LEU A 192 8.40 -11.49 6.44
CA LEU A 192 9.56 -11.11 7.27
C LEU A 192 9.65 -11.94 8.55
N SER A 193 8.54 -12.17 9.26
CA SER A 193 8.53 -12.92 10.52
C SER A 193 8.76 -14.43 10.35
N MET A 194 8.60 -14.95 9.14
CA MET A 194 8.80 -16.35 8.77
C MET A 194 10.10 -16.58 8.01
N ASP A 195 10.80 -15.52 7.63
CA ASP A 195 12.03 -15.58 6.83
C ASP A 195 13.21 -16.12 7.64
N THR A 196 13.78 -17.24 7.22
CA THR A 196 15.00 -17.85 7.79
C THR A 196 16.23 -17.70 6.89
N ASP A 197 16.03 -17.24 5.66
CA ASP A 197 17.05 -17.22 4.61
C ASP A 197 17.54 -15.81 4.27
N ASN A 198 17.01 -14.77 4.98
CA ASN A 198 17.30 -13.36 4.74
C ASN A 198 16.94 -12.90 3.32
N VAL A 199 15.84 -13.38 2.79
CA VAL A 199 15.34 -13.05 1.45
C VAL A 199 14.23 -12.00 1.45
N VAL A 200 13.76 -11.54 2.63
CA VAL A 200 12.67 -10.57 2.73
C VAL A 200 13.19 -9.17 3.11
N VAL A 201 12.67 -8.17 2.39
CA VAL A 201 12.68 -6.76 2.81
C VAL A 201 11.24 -6.31 2.97
N HIS A 202 10.89 -5.91 4.19
CA HIS A 202 9.55 -5.47 4.52
C HIS A 202 9.48 -3.94 4.53
N ALA A 203 8.46 -3.36 3.88
CA ALA A 203 8.14 -1.95 3.97
C ALA A 203 6.78 -1.73 4.62
N SER A 204 6.66 -0.64 5.36
CA SER A 204 5.36 -0.17 5.82
C SER A 204 5.34 1.35 6.03
N SER A 205 4.17 1.88 6.39
CA SER A 205 3.95 3.33 6.46
C SER A 205 2.97 3.71 7.55
N PHE A 206 3.24 4.78 8.26
CA PHE A 206 2.30 5.42 9.20
C PHE A 206 1.23 6.28 8.48
N THR A 207 1.30 6.39 7.17
CA THR A 207 0.32 7.11 6.34
C THR A 207 -1.12 6.61 6.56
N LYS A 208 -1.28 5.30 6.80
CA LYS A 208 -2.59 4.65 6.86
C LYS A 208 -3.17 4.57 8.28
N THR A 209 -2.30 4.59 9.27
CA THR A 209 -2.66 4.40 10.68
C THR A 209 -2.54 5.69 11.50
N VAL A 210 -1.77 6.69 11.04
CA VAL A 210 -1.63 8.00 11.69
C VAL A 210 -2.25 9.09 10.83
N CYS A 211 -1.57 9.52 9.79
CA CYS A 211 -2.14 10.38 8.75
C CYS A 211 -1.16 10.52 7.56
N PRO A 212 -1.65 10.89 6.36
CA PRO A 212 -0.79 11.04 5.19
C PRO A 212 0.27 12.14 5.33
N GLY A 213 -0.04 13.19 6.09
CA GLY A 213 0.79 14.40 6.23
C GLY A 213 2.09 14.17 7.01
N VAL A 214 2.19 13.15 7.86
CA VAL A 214 3.42 12.88 8.63
C VAL A 214 4.57 12.45 7.75
N ARG A 215 4.32 11.86 6.58
CA ARG A 215 5.34 11.39 5.65
C ARG A 215 6.39 10.50 6.32
N VAL A 216 5.95 9.50 7.08
CA VAL A 216 6.83 8.53 7.75
C VAL A 216 6.51 7.12 7.27
N GLY A 217 7.54 6.43 6.80
CA GLY A 217 7.54 5.02 6.42
C GLY A 217 8.87 4.38 6.80
N TYR A 218 9.05 3.10 6.52
CA TYR A 218 10.28 2.41 6.89
C TYR A 218 10.52 1.14 6.05
N LEU A 219 11.78 0.70 6.03
CA LEU A 219 12.18 -0.64 5.60
C LEU A 219 12.73 -1.43 6.80
N VAL A 220 12.47 -2.73 6.79
CA VAL A 220 13.08 -3.72 7.67
C VAL A 220 13.64 -4.83 6.79
N GLY A 221 14.91 -5.18 6.97
CA GLY A 221 15.55 -6.21 6.16
C GLY A 221 16.93 -6.59 6.65
N PRO A 222 17.70 -7.37 5.88
CA PRO A 222 19.07 -7.74 6.26
C PRO A 222 19.93 -6.50 6.58
N ALA A 223 20.64 -6.52 7.71
CA ALA A 223 21.39 -5.35 8.20
C ALA A 223 22.40 -4.80 7.16
N ALA A 224 23.07 -5.70 6.41
CA ALA A 224 24.00 -5.31 5.37
C ALA A 224 23.33 -4.53 4.21
N LEU A 225 22.10 -4.92 3.84
CA LEU A 225 21.31 -4.24 2.83
C LEU A 225 20.85 -2.86 3.33
N ILE A 226 20.35 -2.80 4.56
CA ILE A 226 19.92 -1.54 5.19
C ILE A 226 21.10 -0.56 5.30
N ASP A 227 22.29 -1.01 5.70
CA ASP A 227 23.51 -0.18 5.75
C ASP A 227 23.89 0.35 4.35
N ALA A 228 23.84 -0.50 3.32
CA ALA A 228 24.13 -0.09 1.95
C ALA A 228 23.12 0.97 1.42
N ILE A 229 21.83 0.82 1.75
CA ILE A 229 20.79 1.80 1.43
C ILE A 229 21.03 3.11 2.19
N ALA A 230 21.33 3.03 3.50
CA ALA A 230 21.58 4.19 4.36
C ALA A 230 22.77 5.03 3.86
N LYS A 231 23.84 4.40 3.39
CA LYS A 231 24.99 5.08 2.79
C LYS A 231 24.61 5.88 1.54
N LYS A 232 23.77 5.30 0.67
CA LYS A 232 23.24 6.02 -0.51
C LYS A 232 22.30 7.15 -0.09
N ALA A 233 21.41 6.91 0.86
CA ALA A 233 20.44 7.87 1.36
C ALA A 233 21.11 9.10 2.00
N THR A 234 22.24 8.94 2.67
CA THR A 234 23.00 10.06 3.26
C THR A 234 23.34 11.13 2.21
N ASN A 235 23.70 10.70 0.98
CA ASN A 235 24.04 11.63 -0.10
C ASN A 235 22.80 12.26 -0.78
N LEU A 236 21.60 11.72 -0.52
CA LEU A 236 20.37 12.20 -1.15
C LEU A 236 19.61 13.19 -0.28
N TYR A 237 19.65 13.02 1.06
CA TYR A 237 18.81 13.83 1.95
C TYR A 237 19.38 14.09 3.36
N ILE A 238 20.57 13.55 3.69
CA ILE A 238 21.21 13.62 5.02
C ILE A 238 20.42 12.83 6.08
N SER A 239 19.17 13.23 6.33
CA SER A 239 18.23 12.55 7.21
C SER A 239 16.78 12.76 6.74
N PRO A 240 15.85 11.88 7.10
CA PRO A 240 14.44 12.14 6.90
C PRO A 240 13.92 13.24 7.84
N GLY A 241 12.61 13.50 7.83
CA GLY A 241 11.98 14.55 8.64
C GLY A 241 11.94 14.22 10.13
N MET A 242 12.98 14.55 10.89
CA MET A 242 13.15 14.21 12.30
C MET A 242 11.98 14.65 13.19
N VAL A 243 11.40 15.82 12.93
CA VAL A 243 10.23 16.33 13.68
C VAL A 243 9.03 15.42 13.50
N SER A 244 8.72 15.04 12.26
CA SER A 244 7.60 14.11 11.96
C SER A 244 7.82 12.74 12.60
N GLU A 245 9.04 12.23 12.55
CA GLU A 245 9.38 10.93 13.15
C GLU A 245 9.28 10.92 14.67
N ALA A 246 9.70 12.01 15.34
CA ALA A 246 9.56 12.15 16.79
C ALA A 246 8.09 12.24 17.21
N ILE A 247 7.24 12.96 16.43
CA ILE A 247 5.79 13.01 16.68
C ILE A 247 5.18 11.62 16.52
N VAL A 248 5.50 10.91 15.43
CA VAL A 248 5.01 9.53 15.20
C VAL A 248 5.48 8.60 16.32
N HIS A 249 6.74 8.71 16.80
CA HIS A 249 7.21 7.92 17.92
C HIS A 249 6.37 8.17 19.18
N GLN A 250 6.10 9.44 19.55
CA GLN A 250 5.26 9.77 20.69
C GLN A 250 3.80 9.30 20.53
N PHE A 251 3.28 9.32 19.31
CA PHE A 251 1.97 8.78 18.98
C PHE A 251 1.91 7.25 19.21
N CYS A 252 2.97 6.54 18.82
CA CYS A 252 3.10 5.11 19.04
C CYS A 252 3.19 4.75 20.53
N VAL A 253 4.17 5.32 21.26
CA VAL A 253 4.44 4.93 22.67
C VAL A 253 3.35 5.36 23.64
N SER A 254 2.48 6.30 23.25
CA SER A 254 1.32 6.71 24.06
C SER A 254 0.09 5.81 23.91
N GLY A 255 0.15 4.78 23.05
CA GLY A 255 -1.01 3.95 22.69
C GLY A 255 -2.06 4.67 21.82
N ALA A 256 -1.75 5.88 21.33
CA ALA A 256 -2.66 6.57 20.39
C ALA A 256 -2.77 5.82 19.06
N ILE A 257 -1.71 5.15 18.64
CA ILE A 257 -1.72 4.36 17.40
C ILE A 257 -2.74 3.23 17.44
N ASP A 258 -2.89 2.53 18.56
CA ASP A 258 -3.85 1.43 18.69
C ASP A 258 -5.29 1.93 18.60
N ARG A 259 -5.58 3.08 19.24
CA ARG A 259 -6.89 3.74 19.13
C ARG A 259 -7.17 4.24 17.70
N SER A 260 -6.17 4.80 17.04
CA SER A 260 -6.28 5.23 15.65
C SER A 260 -6.56 4.06 14.71
N ILE A 261 -5.82 2.95 14.85
CA ILE A 261 -6.06 1.71 14.08
C ILE A 261 -7.49 1.22 14.29
N ALA A 262 -7.96 1.16 15.52
CA ALA A 262 -9.33 0.73 15.82
C ALA A 262 -10.38 1.64 15.17
N THR A 263 -10.21 2.97 15.27
CA THR A 263 -11.12 3.95 14.66
C THR A 263 -11.13 3.83 13.14
N VAL A 264 -9.95 3.79 12.52
CA VAL A 264 -9.81 3.70 11.05
C VAL A 264 -10.40 2.37 10.55
N SER A 265 -10.07 1.24 11.19
CA SER A 265 -10.56 -0.07 10.77
C SER A 265 -12.10 -0.17 10.88
N ALA A 266 -12.70 0.32 11.96
CA ALA A 266 -14.16 0.32 12.13
C ALA A 266 -14.85 1.16 11.04
N ALA A 267 -14.37 2.39 10.81
CA ALA A 267 -14.96 3.29 9.82
C ALA A 267 -14.81 2.74 8.39
N LEU A 268 -13.63 2.21 8.04
CA LEU A 268 -13.39 1.67 6.71
C LEU A 268 -14.14 0.35 6.47
N GLY A 269 -14.32 -0.48 7.49
CA GLY A 269 -15.15 -1.68 7.40
C GLY A 269 -16.62 -1.36 7.08
N GLU A 270 -17.18 -0.32 7.70
CA GLU A 270 -18.52 0.17 7.37
C GLU A 270 -18.60 0.70 5.93
N ARG A 271 -17.63 1.54 5.52
CA ARG A 271 -17.57 2.10 4.17
C ARG A 271 -17.41 1.04 3.09
N ALA A 272 -16.56 0.05 3.31
CA ALA A 272 -16.39 -1.09 2.39
C ALA A 272 -17.70 -1.85 2.18
N ARG A 273 -18.43 -2.14 3.27
CA ARG A 273 -19.75 -2.80 3.22
C ARG A 273 -20.76 -1.96 2.45
N VAL A 274 -20.87 -0.66 2.77
CA VAL A 274 -21.83 0.24 2.07
C VAL A 274 -21.49 0.34 0.59
N LEU A 275 -20.20 0.41 0.23
CA LEU A 275 -19.75 0.44 -1.17
C LEU A 275 -20.13 -0.84 -1.91
N ALA A 276 -19.85 -2.00 -1.32
CA ALA A 276 -20.22 -3.31 -1.90
C ALA A 276 -21.73 -3.43 -2.12
N ASP A 277 -22.54 -3.06 -1.13
CA ASP A 277 -24.01 -3.08 -1.21
C ASP A 277 -24.54 -2.11 -2.28
N SER A 278 -23.96 -0.91 -2.39
CA SER A 278 -24.32 0.06 -3.42
C SER A 278 -23.99 -0.42 -4.82
N ILE A 279 -22.80 -1.02 -5.04
CA ILE A 279 -22.43 -1.58 -6.35
C ILE A 279 -23.42 -2.69 -6.76
N ARG A 280 -23.73 -3.63 -5.87
CA ARG A 280 -24.72 -4.69 -6.15
C ARG A 280 -26.08 -4.13 -6.57
N ARG A 281 -26.49 -3.02 -5.96
CA ARG A 281 -27.79 -2.38 -6.21
C ARG A 281 -27.82 -1.60 -7.52
N HIS A 282 -26.78 -0.84 -7.81
CA HIS A 282 -26.79 0.16 -8.89
C HIS A 282 -26.03 -0.26 -10.15
N ILE A 283 -25.11 -1.24 -10.05
CA ILE A 283 -24.29 -1.71 -11.17
C ILE A 283 -24.46 -3.23 -11.34
N PRO A 284 -25.64 -3.68 -11.79
CA PRO A 284 -25.89 -5.12 -11.98
C PRO A 284 -24.91 -5.70 -13.01
N GLY A 285 -24.36 -6.88 -12.70
CA GLY A 285 -23.35 -7.55 -13.52
C GLY A 285 -21.90 -7.16 -13.20
N ALA A 286 -21.65 -6.16 -12.35
CA ALA A 286 -20.32 -5.94 -11.80
C ALA A 286 -19.92 -7.07 -10.82
N THR A 287 -18.65 -7.48 -10.89
CA THR A 287 -18.10 -8.50 -9.98
C THR A 287 -16.93 -7.95 -9.18
N PHE A 288 -16.78 -8.42 -7.96
CA PHE A 288 -15.69 -8.01 -7.06
C PHE A 288 -15.55 -9.00 -5.90
N THR A 289 -14.37 -9.05 -5.31
CA THR A 289 -14.14 -9.71 -4.01
C THR A 289 -14.27 -8.67 -2.90
N GLU A 290 -15.10 -8.95 -1.88
CA GLU A 290 -15.19 -8.05 -0.72
C GLU A 290 -13.88 -8.08 0.07
N PRO A 291 -13.25 -6.92 0.34
CA PRO A 291 -12.02 -6.89 1.08
C PRO A 291 -12.25 -7.15 2.59
N ASP A 292 -11.32 -7.86 3.21
CA ASP A 292 -11.32 -8.08 4.67
C ASP A 292 -10.58 -6.98 5.43
N GLY A 293 -10.03 -6.00 4.71
CA GLY A 293 -9.27 -4.87 5.23
C GLY A 293 -8.86 -3.90 4.13
N GLY A 294 -7.93 -3.00 4.45
CA GLY A 294 -7.34 -2.07 3.49
C GLY A 294 -8.24 -0.92 3.07
N TYR A 295 -8.04 -0.43 1.85
CA TYR A 295 -8.55 0.86 1.40
C TYR A 295 -9.32 0.79 0.08
N PHE A 296 -9.27 -0.35 -0.64
CA PHE A 296 -9.64 -0.45 -2.04
C PHE A 296 -10.60 -1.59 -2.30
N LEU A 297 -11.48 -1.36 -3.26
CA LEU A 297 -12.29 -2.36 -3.92
C LEU A 297 -11.94 -2.36 -5.41
N TRP A 298 -11.54 -3.53 -5.94
CA TRP A 298 -11.40 -3.77 -7.36
C TRP A 298 -12.72 -4.28 -7.90
N VAL A 299 -13.22 -3.63 -8.93
CA VAL A 299 -14.53 -3.93 -9.54
C VAL A 299 -14.34 -4.22 -11.00
N ASP A 300 -14.73 -5.41 -11.43
CA ASP A 300 -14.82 -5.77 -12.83
C ASP A 300 -16.23 -5.47 -13.33
N LEU A 301 -16.33 -4.61 -14.32
CA LEU A 301 -17.56 -4.22 -14.99
C LEU A 301 -17.91 -5.21 -16.09
N PRO A 302 -19.18 -5.26 -16.55
CA PRO A 302 -19.55 -6.03 -17.74
C PRO A 302 -18.67 -5.69 -18.96
N GLU A 303 -18.37 -6.69 -19.80
CA GLU A 303 -17.43 -6.57 -20.94
C GLU A 303 -17.83 -5.51 -21.99
N ASP A 304 -19.09 -5.11 -22.03
CA ASP A 304 -19.59 -4.05 -22.89
C ASP A 304 -19.21 -2.64 -22.42
N ILE A 305 -18.61 -2.50 -21.21
CA ILE A 305 -18.20 -1.22 -20.63
C ILE A 305 -16.68 -1.04 -20.76
N ASP A 306 -16.27 -0.10 -21.61
CA ASP A 306 -14.88 0.34 -21.71
C ASP A 306 -14.62 1.49 -20.73
N VAL A 307 -13.69 1.28 -19.77
CA VAL A 307 -13.38 2.29 -18.74
C VAL A 307 -12.70 3.53 -19.30
N ASP A 308 -12.04 3.47 -20.45
CA ASP A 308 -11.48 4.67 -21.09
C ASP A 308 -12.58 5.59 -21.62
N ARG A 309 -13.71 5.02 -22.04
CA ARG A 309 -14.92 5.78 -22.39
C ARG A 309 -15.68 6.24 -21.13
N LEU A 310 -15.75 5.39 -20.13
CA LEU A 310 -16.46 5.66 -18.87
C LEU A 310 -15.80 6.80 -18.06
N PHE A 311 -14.48 6.81 -17.98
CA PHE A 311 -13.70 7.73 -17.11
C PHE A 311 -14.05 9.22 -17.31
N PRO A 312 -14.04 9.79 -18.54
CA PRO A 312 -14.41 11.19 -18.74
C PRO A 312 -15.88 11.48 -18.48
N VAL A 313 -16.79 10.51 -18.67
CA VAL A 313 -18.21 10.68 -18.39
C VAL A 313 -18.47 10.70 -16.88
N ALA A 314 -17.83 9.79 -16.13
CA ALA A 314 -17.90 9.78 -14.67
C ALA A 314 -17.38 11.11 -14.07
N ALA A 315 -16.27 11.63 -14.58
CA ALA A 315 -15.75 12.93 -14.15
C ALA A 315 -16.73 14.08 -14.41
N LYS A 316 -17.43 14.11 -15.54
CA LYS A 316 -18.48 15.10 -15.85
C LYS A 316 -19.68 15.01 -14.90
N LYS A 317 -19.98 13.80 -14.39
CA LYS A 317 -21.02 13.56 -13.38
C LYS A 317 -20.54 13.83 -11.95
N GLY A 318 -19.35 14.39 -11.77
CA GLY A 318 -18.80 14.74 -10.44
C GLY A 318 -18.37 13.55 -9.60
N VAL A 319 -17.94 12.44 -10.22
CA VAL A 319 -17.34 11.29 -9.53
C VAL A 319 -15.98 10.96 -10.13
N ALA A 320 -14.97 10.79 -9.26
CA ALA A 320 -13.62 10.40 -9.66
C ALA A 320 -13.34 8.93 -9.27
N VAL A 321 -12.85 8.16 -10.23
CA VAL A 321 -12.45 6.75 -10.10
C VAL A 321 -11.03 6.56 -10.62
N VAL A 322 -10.44 5.36 -10.49
CA VAL A 322 -9.17 5.02 -11.14
C VAL A 322 -9.40 3.85 -12.08
N LYS A 323 -8.84 3.95 -13.28
CA LYS A 323 -8.98 2.91 -14.31
C LYS A 323 -8.14 1.68 -13.95
N GLY A 324 -8.67 0.50 -14.26
CA GLY A 324 -7.94 -0.75 -14.05
C GLY A 324 -6.66 -0.84 -14.90
N SER A 325 -6.66 -0.25 -16.09
CA SER A 325 -5.49 -0.19 -16.97
C SER A 325 -4.27 0.51 -16.36
N ASP A 326 -4.45 1.38 -15.37
CA ASP A 326 -3.33 2.06 -14.70
C ASP A 326 -2.50 1.11 -13.81
N PHE A 327 -3.05 -0.08 -13.46
CA PHE A 327 -2.43 -1.09 -12.58
C PHE A 327 -1.89 -2.31 -13.31
N LEU A 328 -1.88 -2.26 -14.63
CA LEU A 328 -1.55 -3.37 -15.49
C LEU A 328 -0.60 -2.91 -16.60
N LEU A 329 0.27 -3.80 -17.07
CA LEU A 329 1.05 -3.57 -18.29
C LEU A 329 0.18 -3.71 -19.54
N ASP A 330 -0.82 -4.59 -19.46
CA ASP A 330 -1.80 -4.82 -20.52
C ASP A 330 -3.15 -5.29 -19.92
N GLY A 331 -4.26 -4.84 -20.50
CA GLY A 331 -5.61 -5.19 -20.03
C GLY A 331 -6.24 -4.13 -19.12
N GLY A 332 -7.18 -4.56 -18.26
CA GLY A 332 -7.89 -3.70 -17.28
C GLY A 332 -8.92 -2.73 -17.87
N LYS A 333 -9.34 -2.94 -19.14
CA LYS A 333 -10.29 -2.06 -19.83
C LYS A 333 -11.72 -2.13 -19.30
N HIS A 334 -12.01 -3.15 -18.48
CA HIS A 334 -13.33 -3.35 -17.89
C HIS A 334 -13.28 -3.27 -16.35
N SER A 335 -12.17 -2.81 -15.79
CA SER A 335 -11.96 -2.79 -14.33
C SER A 335 -11.80 -1.38 -13.80
N LEU A 336 -12.27 -1.16 -12.56
CA LEU A 336 -12.09 0.07 -11.79
C LEU A 336 -11.50 -0.25 -10.43
N ARG A 337 -10.62 0.62 -9.91
CA ARG A 337 -10.30 0.66 -8.49
C ARG A 337 -11.10 1.77 -7.82
N LEU A 338 -11.83 1.42 -6.76
CA LEU A 338 -12.58 2.35 -5.92
C LEU A 338 -11.95 2.40 -4.52
N ALA A 339 -11.46 3.56 -4.11
CA ALA A 339 -10.97 3.80 -2.76
C ALA A 339 -12.12 4.26 -1.86
N PHE A 340 -12.48 3.49 -0.85
CA PHE A 340 -13.52 3.86 0.10
C PHE A 340 -12.99 4.65 1.31
N SER A 341 -11.69 4.92 1.35
CA SER A 341 -11.03 5.55 2.50
C SER A 341 -11.21 7.07 2.60
N ALA A 342 -11.46 7.74 1.46
CA ALA A 342 -11.53 9.21 1.41
C ALA A 342 -12.97 9.76 1.30
N VAL A 343 -13.98 8.88 1.32
CA VAL A 343 -15.40 9.21 1.22
C VAL A 343 -16.13 8.88 2.51
N THR A 344 -17.16 9.64 2.84
CA THR A 344 -18.05 9.31 3.97
C THR A 344 -19.15 8.35 3.52
N VAL A 345 -19.79 7.69 4.48
CA VAL A 345 -20.89 6.73 4.22
C VAL A 345 -21.99 7.37 3.36
N ASP A 346 -22.37 8.61 3.66
CA ASP A 346 -23.42 9.35 2.93
C ASP A 346 -23.04 9.64 1.47
N GLN A 347 -21.75 9.78 1.16
CA GLN A 347 -21.25 10.04 -0.19
C GLN A 347 -21.18 8.78 -1.05
N ILE A 348 -21.06 7.60 -0.44
CA ILE A 348 -20.78 6.35 -1.18
C ILE A 348 -21.93 5.99 -2.12
N ASP A 349 -23.16 5.95 -1.63
CA ASP A 349 -24.32 5.55 -2.46
C ASP A 349 -24.56 6.52 -3.62
N GLU A 350 -24.42 7.83 -3.35
CA GLU A 350 -24.51 8.86 -4.41
C GLU A 350 -23.39 8.72 -5.43
N GLY A 351 -22.15 8.49 -4.99
CA GLY A 351 -21.02 8.28 -5.89
C GLY A 351 -21.22 7.07 -6.80
N VAL A 352 -21.70 5.96 -6.26
CA VAL A 352 -22.01 4.74 -7.06
C VAL A 352 -23.16 4.99 -8.02
N ARG A 353 -24.22 5.73 -7.62
CA ARG A 353 -25.30 6.14 -8.55
C ARG A 353 -24.77 6.97 -9.72
N ARG A 354 -23.81 7.89 -9.48
CA ARG A 354 -23.17 8.66 -10.55
C ARG A 354 -22.33 7.79 -11.48
N ILE A 355 -21.64 6.78 -10.96
CA ILE A 355 -20.94 5.79 -11.78
C ILE A 355 -21.93 5.02 -12.64
N ALA A 356 -23.05 4.54 -12.07
CA ALA A 356 -24.09 3.82 -12.80
C ALA A 356 -24.70 4.69 -13.93
N ALA A 357 -25.03 5.95 -13.63
CA ALA A 357 -25.53 6.89 -14.66
C ALA A 357 -24.51 7.21 -15.74
N ALA A 358 -23.19 7.14 -15.45
CA ALA A 358 -22.13 7.24 -16.44
C ALA A 358 -22.04 5.99 -17.31
N ILE A 359 -22.25 4.81 -16.74
CA ILE A 359 -22.31 3.53 -17.47
C ILE A 359 -23.48 3.55 -18.47
N ASP A 360 -24.67 3.96 -18.03
CA ASP A 360 -25.84 4.06 -18.90
C ASP A 360 -25.60 5.00 -20.08
N GLU A 361 -24.93 6.15 -19.85
CA GLU A 361 -24.57 7.08 -20.93
C GLU A 361 -23.53 6.52 -21.91
N VAL A 362 -22.60 5.69 -21.44
CA VAL A 362 -21.60 5.06 -22.31
C VAL A 362 -22.20 3.94 -23.16
N ARG A 363 -23.28 3.29 -22.67
CA ARG A 363 -24.04 2.25 -23.39
C ARG A 363 -24.99 2.81 -24.45
N ALA A 364 -25.49 4.04 -24.26
CA ALA A 364 -26.40 4.70 -25.20
C ALA A 364 -25.67 5.24 -26.45
#